data_888d53cd3ddbba667d1034ba3f366128
#
_entry.id   888d53cd3ddbba667d1034ba3f366128
#
_cell.length_a   1.000
_cell.length_b   1.000
_cell.length_c   1.000
_cell.angle_alpha   90.00
_cell.angle_beta   90.00
_cell.angle_gamma   90.00
#
_symmetry.space_group_name_H-M   'P 1'
#
loop_
_entity.id
_entity.type
_entity.pdbx_description
1 polymer ?
#
loop_
_entity_poly.entity_id
_entity_poly.type
_entity_poly.pdbx_seq_one_letter_code
_entity_poly.pdbx_strand_id
1 'polypeptide(L)'
;MQNSPDKQVIREIVAYIKNQESTLRVNHPFLAQQNSIGLGLLLLSVGSFITAGFLYFHGVIPAWCCIIIAALSASIAHEIEHDLIHHQYFKSNSTVYHSMMFMVWIIRPNTVNPWYRKGIHLNHHKTSGTPQDIEERLVGNGIKSHLLRLLVVCDGLLGLIIRSKKFAQEIKGYRFFNVFNASFPLVTFYYLTFYSFLLFHGANFIAENTAMVMDYPSWLTTLMQWVNIAMVVWVAPNFLRSVCLNFVTSSMHYYGGAYNVLQQTQIINHWFFMPFQWFCFNFGSTHTIHHFMPNQPFYIRQIISKQVNVLLKNKGVRFNDLSSILNANRYKENKLSN
;
A
#
# COMPACT_ATOMS: atom_id res chain seq x y z
N MET A 1 27.78 -8.72 26.64
CA MET A 1 26.49 -8.72 25.88
C MET A 1 26.51 -9.94 24.97
N GLN A 2 25.86 -11.03 25.35
CA GLN A 2 25.78 -12.23 24.50
C GLN A 2 25.04 -11.87 23.21
N ASN A 3 25.67 -12.13 22.05
CA ASN A 3 25.01 -12.03 20.75
C ASN A 3 23.91 -13.09 20.71
N SER A 4 22.64 -12.68 20.78
CA SER A 4 21.54 -13.65 20.63
C SER A 4 21.64 -14.28 19.23
N PRO A 5 21.31 -15.58 19.06
CA PRO A 5 21.34 -16.27 17.77
C PRO A 5 20.61 -15.47 16.67
N ASP A 6 19.49 -14.84 16.98
CA ASP A 6 18.72 -14.02 16.04
C ASP A 6 19.51 -12.82 15.49
N LYS A 7 20.31 -12.15 16.32
CA LYS A 7 21.14 -11.02 15.88
C LYS A 7 22.19 -11.45 14.85
N GLN A 8 22.75 -12.65 15.01
CA GLN A 8 23.69 -13.20 14.05
C GLN A 8 22.98 -13.51 12.73
N VAL A 9 21.84 -14.18 12.76
CA VAL A 9 21.00 -14.50 11.59
C VAL A 9 20.62 -13.22 10.83
N ILE A 10 20.16 -12.18 11.54
CA ILE A 10 19.82 -10.89 10.93
C ILE A 10 21.02 -10.27 10.22
N ARG A 11 22.21 -10.29 10.83
CA ARG A 11 23.45 -9.77 10.20
C ARG A 11 23.81 -10.54 8.93
N GLU A 12 23.70 -11.86 8.95
CA GLU A 12 23.95 -12.71 7.77
C GLU A 12 22.99 -12.39 6.62
N ILE A 13 21.70 -12.23 6.92
CA ILE A 13 20.68 -11.84 5.94
C ILE A 13 21.01 -10.47 5.32
N VAL A 14 21.27 -9.46 6.16
CA VAL A 14 21.61 -8.10 5.69
C VAL A 14 22.90 -8.11 4.87
N ALA A 15 23.92 -8.86 5.27
CA ALA A 15 25.17 -8.99 4.52
C ALA A 15 24.92 -9.62 3.15
N TYR A 16 24.10 -10.67 3.08
CA TYR A 16 23.73 -11.32 1.82
C TYR A 16 22.97 -10.37 0.89
N ILE A 17 21.95 -9.65 1.39
CA ILE A 17 21.20 -8.67 0.60
C ILE A 17 22.13 -7.60 0.02
N LYS A 18 23.05 -7.05 0.83
CA LYS A 18 24.05 -6.08 0.37
C LYS A 18 24.96 -6.64 -0.72
N ASN A 19 25.40 -7.88 -0.57
CA ASN A 19 26.24 -8.53 -1.56
C ASN A 19 25.48 -8.73 -2.89
N GLN A 20 24.21 -9.17 -2.84
CA GLN A 20 23.37 -9.32 -4.03
C GLN A 20 23.18 -7.98 -4.74
N GLU A 21 22.89 -6.89 -4.00
CA GLU A 21 22.78 -5.55 -4.57
C GLU A 21 24.09 -5.08 -5.19
N SER A 22 25.23 -5.26 -4.48
CA SER A 22 26.54 -4.86 -4.99
C SER A 22 26.90 -5.58 -6.30
N THR A 23 26.72 -6.90 -6.32
CA THR A 23 26.93 -7.72 -7.52
C THR A 23 26.02 -7.28 -8.66
N LEU A 24 24.75 -7.01 -8.39
CA LEU A 24 23.80 -6.54 -9.39
C LEU A 24 24.23 -5.18 -9.98
N ARG A 25 24.64 -4.24 -9.15
CA ARG A 25 25.09 -2.91 -9.61
C ARG A 25 26.41 -2.95 -10.38
N VAL A 26 27.32 -3.87 -10.03
CA VAL A 26 28.57 -4.10 -10.81
C VAL A 26 28.24 -4.65 -12.20
N ASN A 27 27.34 -5.64 -12.27
CA ASN A 27 26.92 -6.25 -13.55
C ASN A 27 26.06 -5.32 -14.42
N HIS A 28 25.36 -4.35 -13.78
CA HIS A 28 24.46 -3.42 -14.45
C HIS A 28 24.70 -1.98 -13.95
N PRO A 29 25.76 -1.30 -14.43
CA PRO A 29 26.20 0.01 -13.91
C PRO A 29 25.13 1.11 -13.98
N PHE A 30 24.18 1.02 -14.95
CA PHE A 30 23.08 1.97 -15.07
C PHE A 30 22.20 2.02 -13.81
N LEU A 31 22.12 0.92 -13.02
CA LEU A 31 21.37 0.88 -11.76
C LEU A 31 21.97 1.77 -10.66
N ALA A 32 23.17 2.31 -10.87
CA ALA A 32 23.73 3.34 -10.01
C ALA A 32 23.08 4.73 -10.21
N GLN A 33 22.39 4.94 -11.36
CA GLN A 33 21.68 6.20 -11.66
C GLN A 33 20.33 6.27 -10.95
N GLN A 34 20.33 6.08 -9.66
CA GLN A 34 19.14 5.89 -8.84
C GLN A 34 18.14 7.04 -8.96
N ASN A 35 18.60 8.30 -8.98
CA ASN A 35 17.74 9.47 -9.13
C ASN A 35 17.00 9.49 -10.47
N SER A 36 17.72 9.21 -11.56
CA SER A 36 17.15 9.20 -12.92
C SER A 36 16.15 8.07 -13.10
N ILE A 37 16.46 6.87 -12.55
CA ILE A 37 15.56 5.72 -12.60
C ILE A 37 14.27 6.03 -11.82
N GLY A 38 14.38 6.52 -10.58
CA GLY A 38 13.22 6.85 -9.75
C GLY A 38 12.33 7.92 -10.38
N LEU A 39 12.93 8.99 -10.92
CA LEU A 39 12.18 10.03 -11.63
C LEU A 39 11.56 9.50 -12.92
N GLY A 40 12.29 8.73 -13.73
CA GLY A 40 11.79 8.15 -14.97
C GLY A 40 10.61 7.21 -14.74
N LEU A 41 10.68 6.34 -13.72
CA LEU A 41 9.57 5.45 -13.33
C LEU A 41 8.35 6.23 -12.84
N LEU A 42 8.56 7.33 -12.10
CA LEU A 42 7.45 8.18 -11.68
C LEU A 42 6.80 8.89 -12.86
N LEU A 43 7.60 9.48 -13.76
CA LEU A 43 7.06 10.16 -14.96
C LEU A 43 6.31 9.17 -15.87
N LEU A 44 6.83 7.96 -16.04
CA LEU A 44 6.14 6.88 -16.75
C LEU A 44 4.80 6.54 -16.08
N SER A 45 4.80 6.39 -14.76
CA SER A 45 3.58 6.12 -13.97
C SER A 45 2.54 7.22 -14.13
N VAL A 46 2.93 8.49 -13.91
CA VAL A 46 2.03 9.64 -14.03
C VAL A 46 1.54 9.79 -15.48
N GLY A 47 2.45 9.68 -16.47
CA GLY A 47 2.11 9.76 -17.89
C GLY A 47 1.12 8.67 -18.30
N SER A 48 1.36 7.41 -17.93
CA SER A 48 0.45 6.30 -18.22
C SER A 48 -0.93 6.48 -17.56
N PHE A 49 -0.94 6.97 -16.31
CA PHE A 49 -2.18 7.26 -15.58
C PHE A 49 -3.03 8.32 -16.31
N ILE A 50 -2.40 9.45 -16.67
CA ILE A 50 -3.07 10.56 -17.38
C ILE A 50 -3.51 10.09 -18.77
N THR A 51 -2.65 9.38 -19.51
CA THR A 51 -2.97 8.88 -20.85
C THR A 51 -4.17 7.93 -20.82
N ALA A 52 -4.24 7.01 -19.86
CA ALA A 52 -5.38 6.11 -19.72
C ALA A 52 -6.70 6.89 -19.49
N GLY A 53 -6.67 7.90 -18.62
CA GLY A 53 -7.84 8.77 -18.38
C GLY A 53 -8.24 9.57 -19.64
N PHE A 54 -7.28 10.11 -20.37
CA PHE A 54 -7.51 10.84 -21.62
C PHE A 54 -8.13 9.93 -22.69
N LEU A 55 -7.58 8.74 -22.90
CA LEU A 55 -8.12 7.79 -23.88
C LEU A 55 -9.53 7.32 -23.53
N TYR A 56 -9.81 7.11 -22.26
CA TYR A 56 -11.18 6.80 -21.80
C TYR A 56 -12.14 7.96 -22.03
N PHE A 57 -11.75 9.19 -21.66
CA PHE A 57 -12.58 10.37 -21.84
C PHE A 57 -12.99 10.59 -23.32
N HIS A 58 -12.08 10.28 -24.25
CA HIS A 58 -12.33 10.35 -25.70
C HIS A 58 -12.94 9.07 -26.30
N GLY A 59 -13.34 8.10 -25.48
CA GLY A 59 -14.01 6.87 -25.94
C GLY A 59 -13.10 5.89 -26.70
N VAL A 60 -11.77 6.07 -26.65
CA VAL A 60 -10.80 5.19 -27.34
C VAL A 60 -10.65 3.85 -26.62
N ILE A 61 -10.72 3.83 -25.30
CA ILE A 61 -10.64 2.60 -24.50
C ILE A 61 -11.86 2.47 -23.58
N PRO A 62 -12.32 1.25 -23.26
CA PRO A 62 -13.42 1.03 -22.34
C PRO A 62 -12.97 1.30 -20.88
N ALA A 63 -13.94 1.55 -19.98
CA ALA A 63 -13.72 1.89 -18.57
C ALA A 63 -12.82 0.88 -17.84
N TRP A 64 -13.04 -0.43 -18.03
CA TRP A 64 -12.24 -1.46 -17.37
C TRP A 64 -10.75 -1.40 -17.76
N CYS A 65 -10.45 -1.06 -19.01
CA CYS A 65 -9.08 -0.92 -19.50
C CYS A 65 -8.40 0.29 -18.85
N CYS A 66 -9.11 1.44 -18.78
CA CYS A 66 -8.63 2.62 -18.07
C CYS A 66 -8.34 2.29 -16.59
N ILE A 67 -9.28 1.64 -15.89
CA ILE A 67 -9.15 1.28 -14.47
C ILE A 67 -7.90 0.41 -14.24
N ILE A 68 -7.68 -0.62 -15.06
CA ILE A 68 -6.53 -1.52 -14.91
C ILE A 68 -5.21 -0.78 -15.13
N ILE A 69 -5.09 -0.03 -16.26
CA ILE A 69 -3.85 0.70 -16.57
C ILE A 69 -3.54 1.74 -15.50
N ALA A 70 -4.53 2.52 -15.07
CA ALA A 70 -4.36 3.53 -14.04
C ALA A 70 -4.04 2.91 -12.66
N ALA A 71 -4.63 1.76 -12.30
CA ALA A 71 -4.32 1.05 -11.06
C ALA A 71 -2.88 0.51 -11.03
N LEU A 72 -2.41 -0.07 -12.14
CA LEU A 72 -1.02 -0.51 -12.28
C LEU A 72 -0.05 0.67 -12.19
N SER A 73 -0.37 1.78 -12.86
CA SER A 73 0.41 3.03 -12.78
C SER A 73 0.49 3.55 -11.34
N ALA A 74 -0.64 3.64 -10.63
CA ALA A 74 -0.68 4.06 -9.23
C ALA A 74 0.06 3.09 -8.29
N SER A 75 0.22 1.82 -8.67
CA SER A 75 1.00 0.84 -7.91
C SER A 75 2.51 1.11 -8.01
N ILE A 76 3.00 1.49 -9.18
CA ILE A 76 4.39 1.95 -9.35
C ILE A 76 4.63 3.22 -8.52
N ALA A 77 3.70 4.18 -8.58
CA ALA A 77 3.79 5.40 -7.76
C ALA A 77 3.79 5.12 -6.25
N HIS A 78 3.14 4.04 -5.79
CA HIS A 78 3.21 3.60 -4.40
C HIS A 78 4.64 3.18 -4.01
N GLU A 79 5.31 2.38 -4.83
CA GLU A 79 6.69 1.96 -4.57
C GLU A 79 7.66 3.16 -4.61
N ILE A 80 7.46 4.10 -5.55
CA ILE A 80 8.24 5.35 -5.58
C ILE A 80 8.00 6.19 -4.33
N GLU A 81 6.75 6.35 -3.86
CA GLU A 81 6.47 7.05 -2.60
C GLU A 81 7.17 6.39 -1.42
N HIS A 82 7.11 5.08 -1.35
CA HIS A 82 7.73 4.31 -0.29
C HIS A 82 9.25 4.52 -0.25
N ASP A 83 9.91 4.53 -1.41
CA ASP A 83 11.33 4.86 -1.50
C ASP A 83 11.62 6.35 -1.18
N LEU A 84 10.73 7.30 -1.57
CA LEU A 84 10.83 8.71 -1.20
C LEU A 84 10.69 8.92 0.32
N ILE A 85 9.80 8.21 0.98
CA ILE A 85 9.67 8.21 2.44
C ILE A 85 11.02 7.87 3.10
N HIS A 86 11.74 6.87 2.55
CA HIS A 86 13.11 6.50 2.97
C HIS A 86 14.21 7.39 2.39
N HIS A 87 13.84 8.48 1.74
CA HIS A 87 14.77 9.46 1.20
C HIS A 87 15.79 8.86 0.22
N GLN A 88 15.33 7.95 -0.66
CA GLN A 88 16.19 7.23 -1.59
C GLN A 88 16.57 8.08 -2.82
N TYR A 89 15.74 9.05 -3.19
CA TYR A 89 15.92 9.87 -4.39
C TYR A 89 16.19 11.34 -4.04
N PHE A 90 17.03 12.00 -4.86
CA PHE A 90 17.31 13.44 -4.81
C PHE A 90 17.63 13.98 -3.42
N LYS A 91 18.51 13.29 -2.67
CA LYS A 91 18.89 13.66 -1.29
C LYS A 91 19.42 15.09 -1.15
N SER A 92 20.07 15.62 -2.19
CA SER A 92 20.62 16.96 -2.23
C SER A 92 19.76 17.99 -2.98
N ASN A 93 18.63 17.58 -3.58
CA ASN A 93 17.73 18.46 -4.32
C ASN A 93 16.31 18.40 -3.75
N SER A 94 16.06 19.30 -2.79
CA SER A 94 14.77 19.37 -2.06
C SER A 94 13.59 19.68 -2.99
N THR A 95 13.78 20.52 -4.00
CA THR A 95 12.70 20.90 -4.93
C THR A 95 12.21 19.68 -5.71
N VAL A 96 13.12 18.92 -6.33
CA VAL A 96 12.74 17.71 -7.09
C VAL A 96 12.15 16.67 -6.16
N TYR A 97 12.74 16.45 -4.98
CA TYR A 97 12.20 15.53 -3.98
C TYR A 97 10.74 15.86 -3.62
N HIS A 98 10.44 17.11 -3.28
CA HIS A 98 9.07 17.51 -2.90
C HIS A 98 8.11 17.51 -4.10
N SER A 99 8.58 17.80 -5.30
CA SER A 99 7.77 17.68 -6.52
C SER A 99 7.39 16.22 -6.78
N MET A 100 8.31 15.27 -6.60
CA MET A 100 8.01 13.84 -6.70
C MET A 100 7.00 13.41 -5.65
N MET A 101 7.16 13.84 -4.38
CA MET A 101 6.20 13.59 -3.29
C MET A 101 4.79 14.10 -3.64
N PHE A 102 4.70 15.28 -4.23
CA PHE A 102 3.43 15.87 -4.66
C PHE A 102 2.78 15.10 -5.82
N MET A 103 3.56 14.71 -6.83
CA MET A 103 3.06 13.91 -7.96
C MET A 103 2.49 12.56 -7.51
N VAL A 104 3.19 11.83 -6.63
CA VAL A 104 2.70 10.56 -6.10
C VAL A 104 1.42 10.73 -5.28
N TRP A 105 1.27 11.85 -4.57
CA TRP A 105 0.06 12.13 -3.81
C TRP A 105 -1.16 12.39 -4.69
N ILE A 106 -1.02 13.20 -5.75
CA ILE A 106 -2.13 13.52 -6.66
C ILE A 106 -2.71 12.27 -7.34
N ILE A 107 -1.86 11.38 -7.83
CA ILE A 107 -2.35 10.17 -8.53
C ILE A 107 -2.82 9.08 -7.57
N ARG A 108 -2.63 9.27 -6.25
CA ARG A 108 -3.06 8.35 -5.18
C ARG A 108 -3.88 9.09 -4.11
N PRO A 109 -5.07 9.61 -4.46
CA PRO A 109 -5.86 10.53 -3.63
C PRO A 109 -6.43 9.92 -2.35
N ASN A 110 -6.51 8.61 -2.26
CA ASN A 110 -7.12 7.90 -1.12
C ASN A 110 -6.14 7.59 0.03
N THR A 111 -5.00 8.28 0.07
CA THR A 111 -4.00 8.15 1.13
C THR A 111 -3.73 9.50 1.79
N VAL A 112 -3.29 9.48 3.05
CA VAL A 112 -2.75 10.67 3.73
C VAL A 112 -1.59 11.26 2.92
N ASN A 113 -1.32 12.56 3.08
CA ASN A 113 -0.22 13.17 2.35
C ASN A 113 1.12 12.50 2.67
N PRO A 114 2.05 12.41 1.69
CA PRO A 114 3.30 11.65 1.85
C PRO A 114 4.20 12.15 2.97
N TRP A 115 4.16 13.44 3.30
CA TRP A 115 4.98 14.01 4.39
C TRP A 115 4.51 13.52 5.75
N TYR A 116 3.19 13.45 5.98
CA TYR A 116 2.63 12.87 7.20
C TYR A 116 2.84 11.36 7.23
N ARG A 117 2.62 10.68 6.09
CA ARG A 117 2.86 9.24 5.95
C ARG A 117 4.30 8.87 6.26
N LYS A 118 5.28 9.70 5.88
CA LYS A 118 6.69 9.50 6.22
C LYS A 118 6.90 9.32 7.72
N GLY A 119 6.27 10.16 8.55
CA GLY A 119 6.35 10.03 10.01
C GLY A 119 5.74 8.72 10.53
N ILE A 120 4.57 8.35 10.01
CA ILE A 120 3.87 7.10 10.36
C ILE A 120 4.72 5.89 9.96
N HIS A 121 5.23 5.86 8.72
CA HIS A 121 5.97 4.74 8.18
C HIS A 121 7.34 4.53 8.86
N LEU A 122 8.07 5.60 9.14
CA LEU A 122 9.33 5.49 9.89
C LEU A 122 9.08 5.04 11.34
N ASN A 123 7.91 5.35 11.92
CA ASN A 123 7.50 4.79 13.20
C ASN A 123 7.09 3.31 13.08
N HIS A 124 6.44 2.91 11.96
CA HIS A 124 6.10 1.53 11.67
C HIS A 124 7.32 0.61 11.77
N HIS A 125 8.46 0.96 11.17
CA HIS A 125 9.69 0.17 11.29
C HIS A 125 10.16 -0.05 12.73
N LYS A 126 9.84 0.88 13.65
CA LYS A 126 10.22 0.77 15.07
C LYS A 126 9.20 -0.01 15.89
N THR A 127 7.94 0.04 15.49
CA THR A 127 6.80 -0.49 16.27
C THR A 127 6.11 -1.67 15.61
N SER A 128 6.61 -2.12 14.44
CA SER A 128 6.04 -3.24 13.70
C SER A 128 5.86 -4.48 14.57
N GLY A 129 4.70 -5.10 14.48
CA GLY A 129 4.32 -6.22 15.34
C GLY A 129 3.73 -5.84 16.69
N THR A 130 3.59 -4.56 17.01
CA THR A 130 3.05 -4.07 18.28
C THR A 130 1.72 -3.31 18.10
N PRO A 131 0.92 -3.12 19.18
CA PRO A 131 -0.27 -2.27 19.14
C PRO A 131 -0.01 -0.78 18.82
N GLN A 132 1.22 -0.32 18.90
CA GLN A 132 1.60 1.07 18.60
C GLN A 132 1.84 1.32 17.11
N ASP A 133 1.85 0.28 16.30
CA ASP A 133 1.96 0.37 14.85
C ASP A 133 0.64 0.85 14.22
N ILE A 134 0.51 2.16 14.04
CA ILE A 134 -0.70 2.74 13.48
C ILE A 134 -0.86 2.41 11.99
N GLU A 135 0.23 2.33 11.22
CA GLU A 135 0.16 2.11 9.77
C GLU A 135 -0.54 0.79 9.44
N GLU A 136 -0.10 -0.30 10.05
CA GLU A 136 -0.70 -1.61 9.83
C GLU A 136 -2.09 -1.74 10.44
N ARG A 137 -2.34 -1.05 11.53
CA ARG A 137 -3.67 -1.04 12.12
C ARG A 137 -4.70 -0.30 11.29
N LEU A 138 -4.30 0.75 10.55
CA LEU A 138 -5.19 1.45 9.63
C LEU A 138 -5.67 0.56 8.49
N VAL A 139 -4.87 -0.41 8.05
CA VAL A 139 -5.21 -1.35 6.96
C VAL A 139 -5.81 -2.68 7.44
N GLY A 140 -6.16 -2.79 8.72
CA GLY A 140 -6.94 -3.92 9.23
C GLY A 140 -6.15 -4.98 10.00
N ASN A 141 -4.85 -4.79 10.22
CA ASN A 141 -4.06 -5.72 11.02
C ASN A 141 -4.57 -5.77 12.48
N GLY A 142 -4.59 -6.95 13.07
CA GLY A 142 -5.06 -7.19 14.45
C GLY A 142 -6.59 -7.24 14.60
N ILE A 143 -7.38 -7.13 13.53
CA ILE A 143 -8.84 -7.28 13.57
C ILE A 143 -9.21 -8.77 13.54
N LYS A 144 -9.95 -9.22 14.57
CA LYS A 144 -10.41 -10.62 14.68
C LYS A 144 -11.64 -10.90 13.80
N SER A 145 -12.55 -9.92 13.68
CA SER A 145 -13.76 -10.06 12.85
C SER A 145 -13.39 -9.96 11.36
N HIS A 146 -13.60 -11.03 10.61
CA HIS A 146 -13.31 -11.06 9.17
C HIS A 146 -14.13 -10.04 8.39
N LEU A 147 -15.42 -9.84 8.75
CA LEU A 147 -16.29 -8.86 8.11
C LEU A 147 -15.77 -7.43 8.35
N LEU A 148 -15.44 -7.08 9.59
CA LEU A 148 -14.87 -5.76 9.90
C LEU A 148 -13.52 -5.56 9.21
N ARG A 149 -12.69 -6.61 9.13
CA ARG A 149 -11.41 -6.55 8.42
C ARG A 149 -11.61 -6.29 6.93
N LEU A 150 -12.54 -7.01 6.29
CA LEU A 150 -12.89 -6.80 4.89
C LEU A 150 -13.37 -5.36 4.66
N LEU A 151 -14.24 -4.85 5.52
CA LEU A 151 -14.72 -3.47 5.46
C LEU A 151 -13.56 -2.48 5.54
N VAL A 152 -12.63 -2.63 6.49
CA VAL A 152 -11.46 -1.74 6.64
C VAL A 152 -10.50 -1.81 5.45
N VAL A 153 -10.33 -3.01 4.87
CA VAL A 153 -9.51 -3.20 3.67
C VAL A 153 -10.12 -2.47 2.46
N CYS A 154 -11.46 -2.49 2.34
CA CYS A 154 -12.17 -1.86 1.23
C CYS A 154 -12.41 -0.36 1.45
N ASP A 155 -12.65 0.07 2.68
CA ASP A 155 -12.98 1.45 3.03
C ASP A 155 -12.19 1.95 4.24
N GLY A 156 -11.06 2.57 3.96
CA GLY A 156 -10.17 3.10 4.99
C GLY A 156 -10.79 4.23 5.81
N LEU A 157 -11.66 5.07 5.22
CA LEU A 157 -12.31 6.17 5.93
C LEU A 157 -13.34 5.64 6.95
N LEU A 158 -14.22 4.75 6.50
CA LEU A 158 -15.20 4.13 7.38
C LEU A 158 -14.50 3.31 8.48
N GLY A 159 -13.45 2.57 8.11
CA GLY A 159 -12.59 1.85 9.04
C GLY A 159 -11.94 2.76 10.09
N LEU A 160 -11.46 3.93 9.68
CA LEU A 160 -10.88 4.94 10.58
C LEU A 160 -11.94 5.49 11.54
N ILE A 161 -13.12 5.87 11.04
CA ILE A 161 -14.22 6.42 11.87
C ILE A 161 -14.64 5.41 12.94
N ILE A 162 -14.96 4.18 12.54
CA ILE A 162 -15.43 3.12 13.46
C ILE A 162 -14.38 2.82 14.55
N ARG A 163 -13.09 2.87 14.21
CA ARG A 163 -12.01 2.48 15.10
C ARG A 163 -11.34 3.64 15.84
N SER A 164 -11.71 4.89 15.54
CA SER A 164 -11.05 6.09 16.06
C SER A 164 -10.99 6.12 17.59
N LYS A 165 -12.10 5.78 18.27
CA LYS A 165 -12.15 5.72 19.74
C LYS A 165 -11.15 4.68 20.30
N LYS A 166 -11.08 3.51 19.68
CA LYS A 166 -10.14 2.46 20.06
C LYS A 166 -8.69 2.89 19.83
N PHE A 167 -8.39 3.55 18.72
CA PHE A 167 -7.05 4.07 18.45
C PHE A 167 -6.63 5.13 19.47
N ALA A 168 -7.54 6.03 19.87
CA ALA A 168 -7.26 7.03 20.88
C ALA A 168 -6.93 6.43 22.27
N GLN A 169 -7.48 5.26 22.57
CA GLN A 169 -7.20 4.54 23.82
C GLN A 169 -5.90 3.73 23.78
N GLU A 170 -5.56 3.14 22.63
CA GLU A 170 -4.49 2.15 22.53
C GLU A 170 -3.19 2.68 21.95
N ILE A 171 -3.24 3.77 21.16
CA ILE A 171 -2.07 4.31 20.45
C ILE A 171 -1.67 5.64 21.08
N LYS A 172 -0.46 5.68 21.64
CA LYS A 172 0.07 6.89 22.26
C LYS A 172 0.22 8.02 21.23
N GLY A 173 -0.39 9.17 21.51
CA GLY A 173 -0.31 10.35 20.65
C GLY A 173 -1.23 10.32 19.42
N TYR A 174 -2.08 9.31 19.26
CA TYR A 174 -3.08 9.31 18.20
C TYR A 174 -4.08 10.45 18.40
N ARG A 175 -4.35 11.19 17.30
CA ARG A 175 -5.40 12.22 17.23
C ARG A 175 -6.10 12.09 15.89
N PHE A 176 -7.40 11.85 15.90
CA PHE A 176 -8.22 11.73 14.68
C PHE A 176 -8.05 12.93 13.74
N PHE A 177 -8.10 14.15 14.28
CA PHE A 177 -7.95 15.36 13.48
C PHE A 177 -6.60 15.50 12.78
N ASN A 178 -5.51 14.93 13.34
CA ASN A 178 -4.22 14.95 12.66
C ASN A 178 -4.25 14.08 11.40
N VAL A 179 -4.89 12.91 11.46
CA VAL A 179 -5.06 12.02 10.31
C VAL A 179 -6.00 12.66 9.29
N PHE A 180 -7.11 13.25 9.76
CA PHE A 180 -8.06 13.95 8.89
C PHE A 180 -7.42 15.12 8.15
N ASN A 181 -6.70 16.00 8.85
CA ASN A 181 -5.99 17.13 8.24
C ASN A 181 -4.91 16.67 7.25
N ALA A 182 -4.21 15.59 7.57
CA ALA A 182 -3.23 15.00 6.67
C ALA A 182 -3.84 14.34 5.42
N SER A 183 -5.13 14.06 5.46
CA SER A 183 -5.90 13.48 4.36
C SER A 183 -6.51 14.54 3.44
N PHE A 184 -6.72 15.76 3.94
CA PHE A 184 -7.30 16.87 3.17
C PHE A 184 -6.28 17.45 2.17
N PRO A 185 -6.69 17.88 0.95
CA PRO A 185 -8.05 17.80 0.40
C PRO A 185 -8.35 16.53 -0.40
N LEU A 186 -7.32 15.76 -0.84
CA LEU A 186 -7.50 14.71 -1.84
C LEU A 186 -8.39 13.56 -1.39
N VAL A 187 -8.18 13.09 -0.15
CA VAL A 187 -9.02 12.01 0.42
C VAL A 187 -10.48 12.45 0.54
N THR A 188 -10.72 13.73 0.85
CA THR A 188 -12.07 14.27 0.93
C THR A 188 -12.76 14.21 -0.44
N PHE A 189 -12.11 14.72 -1.49
CA PHE A 189 -12.65 14.65 -2.86
C PHE A 189 -12.83 13.21 -3.34
N TYR A 190 -11.89 12.33 -3.03
CA TYR A 190 -11.98 10.91 -3.34
C TYR A 190 -13.25 10.28 -2.75
N TYR A 191 -13.48 10.45 -1.43
CA TYR A 191 -14.64 9.84 -0.78
C TYR A 191 -15.94 10.53 -1.10
N LEU A 192 -15.96 11.84 -1.34
CA LEU A 192 -17.15 12.54 -1.87
C LEU A 192 -17.57 11.96 -3.23
N THR A 193 -16.62 11.77 -4.15
CA THR A 193 -16.89 11.14 -5.45
C THR A 193 -17.37 9.71 -5.28
N PHE A 194 -16.69 8.92 -4.46
CA PHE A 194 -17.01 7.52 -4.22
C PHE A 194 -18.42 7.33 -3.64
N TYR A 195 -18.75 8.04 -2.57
CA TYR A 195 -20.06 7.90 -1.94
C TYR A 195 -21.18 8.55 -2.77
N SER A 196 -20.94 9.66 -3.47
CA SER A 196 -21.91 10.22 -4.39
C SER A 196 -22.28 9.24 -5.49
N PHE A 197 -21.27 8.57 -6.07
CA PHE A 197 -21.47 7.50 -7.04
C PHE A 197 -22.32 6.35 -6.47
N LEU A 198 -21.95 5.83 -5.31
CA LEU A 198 -22.67 4.71 -4.68
C LEU A 198 -24.12 5.07 -4.34
N LEU A 199 -24.35 6.25 -3.78
CA LEU A 199 -25.69 6.70 -3.38
C LEU A 199 -26.58 6.91 -4.59
N PHE A 200 -26.10 7.58 -5.65
CA PHE A 200 -26.87 7.85 -6.84
C PHE A 200 -27.24 6.57 -7.59
N HIS A 201 -26.26 5.73 -7.89
CA HIS A 201 -26.51 4.48 -8.60
C HIS A 201 -27.24 3.44 -7.73
N GLY A 202 -27.00 3.43 -6.43
CA GLY A 202 -27.77 2.61 -5.48
C GLY A 202 -29.24 3.04 -5.40
N ALA A 203 -29.54 4.34 -5.38
CA ALA A 203 -30.90 4.86 -5.41
C ALA A 203 -31.61 4.48 -6.72
N ASN A 204 -30.93 4.64 -7.88
CA ASN A 204 -31.48 4.23 -9.17
C ASN A 204 -31.77 2.72 -9.22
N PHE A 205 -30.83 1.90 -8.74
CA PHE A 205 -31.03 0.45 -8.67
C PHE A 205 -32.24 0.07 -7.82
N ILE A 206 -32.43 0.72 -6.67
CA ILE A 206 -33.62 0.50 -5.82
C ILE A 206 -34.88 0.95 -6.54
N ALA A 207 -34.89 2.13 -7.16
CA ALA A 207 -36.02 2.67 -7.87
C ALA A 207 -36.46 1.75 -9.02
N GLU A 208 -35.53 1.30 -9.85
CA GLU A 208 -35.79 0.35 -10.94
C GLU A 208 -36.43 -0.95 -10.44
N ASN A 209 -36.00 -1.46 -9.27
CA ASN A 209 -36.53 -2.73 -8.70
C ASN A 209 -37.82 -2.54 -7.87
N THR A 210 -38.23 -1.30 -7.57
CA THR A 210 -39.44 -1.00 -6.78
C THR A 210 -40.49 -0.25 -7.57
N ALA A 211 -40.31 -0.11 -8.89
CA ALA A 211 -41.17 0.67 -9.77
C ALA A 211 -41.35 2.16 -9.32
N MET A 212 -40.40 2.69 -8.56
CA MET A 212 -40.37 4.11 -8.20
C MET A 212 -39.83 4.93 -9.36
N VAL A 213 -40.47 6.06 -9.66
CA VAL A 213 -39.96 7.01 -10.66
C VAL A 213 -39.07 8.02 -9.96
N MET A 214 -37.81 8.12 -10.40
CA MET A 214 -36.84 9.11 -9.91
C MET A 214 -36.78 10.24 -10.95
N ASP A 215 -37.19 11.43 -10.57
CA ASP A 215 -37.07 12.64 -11.40
C ASP A 215 -35.97 13.52 -10.80
N TYR A 216 -34.86 13.62 -11.52
CA TYR A 216 -33.68 14.37 -11.07
C TYR A 216 -33.58 15.70 -11.82
N PRO A 217 -33.29 16.82 -11.13
CA PRO A 217 -33.02 18.08 -11.80
C PRO A 217 -31.76 17.95 -12.71
N SER A 218 -31.76 18.69 -13.81
CA SER A 218 -30.72 18.63 -14.84
C SER A 218 -29.29 18.88 -14.31
N TRP A 219 -29.14 19.76 -13.32
CA TRP A 219 -27.85 20.01 -12.70
C TRP A 219 -27.28 18.76 -12.01
N LEU A 220 -28.13 17.94 -11.38
CA LEU A 220 -27.70 16.72 -10.70
C LEU A 220 -27.28 15.66 -11.71
N THR A 221 -28.02 15.47 -12.79
CA THR A 221 -27.66 14.53 -13.85
C THR A 221 -26.34 14.94 -14.51
N THR A 222 -26.12 16.23 -14.76
CA THR A 222 -24.84 16.74 -15.28
C THR A 222 -23.70 16.52 -14.29
N LEU A 223 -23.90 16.80 -12.99
CA LEU A 223 -22.91 16.54 -11.96
C LEU A 223 -22.53 15.05 -11.92
N MET A 224 -23.53 14.16 -12.00
CA MET A 224 -23.29 12.72 -11.95
C MET A 224 -22.55 12.17 -13.18
N GLN A 225 -22.67 12.82 -14.35
CA GLN A 225 -21.82 12.50 -15.51
C GLN A 225 -20.33 12.72 -15.17
N TRP A 226 -19.99 13.87 -14.56
CA TRP A 226 -18.61 14.13 -14.12
C TRP A 226 -18.15 13.21 -12.98
N VAL A 227 -19.02 12.88 -12.04
CA VAL A 227 -18.75 11.90 -10.99
C VAL A 227 -18.45 10.52 -11.60
N ASN A 228 -19.20 10.09 -12.62
CA ASN A 228 -18.97 8.82 -13.32
C ASN A 228 -17.62 8.81 -14.03
N ILE A 229 -17.22 9.90 -14.69
CA ILE A 229 -15.90 10.03 -15.31
C ILE A 229 -14.81 9.98 -14.24
N ALA A 230 -14.94 10.78 -13.17
CA ALA A 230 -13.98 10.79 -12.08
C ALA A 230 -13.87 9.41 -11.38
N MET A 231 -14.99 8.69 -11.28
CA MET A 231 -15.02 7.33 -10.75
C MET A 231 -14.13 6.41 -11.58
N VAL A 232 -14.23 6.43 -12.91
CA VAL A 232 -13.46 5.57 -13.80
C VAL A 232 -11.99 5.98 -13.87
N VAL A 233 -11.68 7.28 -13.99
CA VAL A 233 -10.31 7.72 -14.24
C VAL A 233 -9.46 7.85 -12.97
N TRP A 234 -10.07 8.03 -11.81
CA TRP A 234 -9.33 8.40 -10.59
C TRP A 234 -9.70 7.56 -9.37
N VAL A 235 -10.99 7.34 -9.09
CA VAL A 235 -11.45 6.66 -7.88
C VAL A 235 -11.31 5.14 -7.99
N ALA A 236 -11.90 4.52 -9.00
CA ALA A 236 -11.92 3.06 -9.15
C ALA A 236 -10.51 2.44 -9.31
N PRO A 237 -9.56 3.05 -10.06
CA PRO A 237 -8.18 2.57 -10.10
C PRO A 237 -7.53 2.56 -8.73
N ASN A 238 -7.70 3.62 -7.95
CA ASN A 238 -7.14 3.73 -6.62
C ASN A 238 -7.86 2.85 -5.59
N PHE A 239 -9.17 2.62 -5.75
CA PHE A 239 -9.90 1.64 -4.98
C PHE A 239 -9.33 0.23 -5.22
N LEU A 240 -9.25 -0.21 -6.47
CA LEU A 240 -8.70 -1.52 -6.84
C LEU A 240 -7.29 -1.72 -6.28
N ARG A 241 -6.39 -0.76 -6.54
CA ARG A 241 -5.02 -0.80 -6.03
C ARG A 241 -4.96 -0.88 -4.51
N SER A 242 -5.71 -0.02 -3.80
CA SER A 242 -5.63 0.03 -2.35
C SER A 242 -6.24 -1.18 -1.67
N VAL A 243 -7.32 -1.74 -2.20
CA VAL A 243 -7.88 -3.00 -1.69
C VAL A 243 -6.85 -4.13 -1.81
N CYS A 244 -6.21 -4.25 -2.97
CA CYS A 244 -5.17 -5.26 -3.17
C CYS A 244 -3.97 -5.06 -2.24
N LEU A 245 -3.46 -3.83 -2.13
CA LEU A 245 -2.36 -3.50 -1.24
C LEU A 245 -2.71 -3.73 0.23
N ASN A 246 -3.85 -3.19 0.69
CA ASN A 246 -4.29 -3.33 2.08
C ASN A 246 -4.50 -4.80 2.47
N PHE A 247 -5.03 -5.61 1.54
CA PHE A 247 -5.18 -7.04 1.74
C PHE A 247 -3.82 -7.73 1.90
N VAL A 248 -2.87 -7.45 1.01
CA VAL A 248 -1.53 -8.04 1.03
C VAL A 248 -0.76 -7.57 2.27
N THR A 249 -0.68 -6.26 2.54
CA THR A 249 0.08 -5.72 3.66
C THR A 249 -0.51 -6.18 5.01
N SER A 250 -1.84 -6.12 5.17
CA SER A 250 -2.47 -6.61 6.40
C SER A 250 -2.33 -8.12 6.59
N SER A 251 -2.06 -8.87 5.53
CA SER A 251 -1.84 -10.31 5.60
C SER A 251 -0.40 -10.69 5.91
N MET A 252 0.57 -9.87 5.51
CA MET A 252 1.98 -10.20 5.67
C MET A 252 2.61 -9.69 6.96
N HIS A 253 2.05 -8.64 7.59
CA HIS A 253 2.57 -8.12 8.85
C HIS A 253 1.95 -8.84 10.04
N TYR A 254 2.78 -9.25 10.97
CA TYR A 254 2.31 -9.84 12.22
C TYR A 254 1.87 -8.77 13.23
N TYR A 255 0.86 -9.10 14.02
CA TYR A 255 0.32 -8.26 15.09
C TYR A 255 0.39 -8.98 16.43
N GLY A 256 1.39 -8.61 17.21
CA GLY A 256 1.66 -9.21 18.51
C GLY A 256 2.43 -10.53 18.45
N GLY A 257 3.30 -10.74 19.43
CA GLY A 257 4.20 -11.90 19.49
C GLY A 257 5.46 -11.77 18.62
N ALA A 258 5.65 -10.64 17.91
CA ALA A 258 6.85 -10.36 17.11
C ALA A 258 7.81 -9.48 17.92
N TYR A 259 9.04 -9.95 18.11
CA TYR A 259 10.05 -9.28 18.94
C TYR A 259 11.26 -8.77 18.15
N ASN A 260 11.43 -9.20 16.92
CA ASN A 260 12.53 -8.81 16.05
C ASN A 260 12.12 -8.85 14.58
N VAL A 261 12.98 -8.37 13.68
CA VAL A 261 12.70 -8.26 12.25
C VAL A 261 12.41 -9.60 11.55
N LEU A 262 12.91 -10.72 12.08
CA LEU A 262 12.60 -12.07 11.55
C LEU A 262 11.14 -12.46 11.74
N GLN A 263 10.46 -11.83 12.71
CA GLN A 263 9.11 -12.14 13.14
C GLN A 263 8.10 -11.06 12.76
N GLN A 264 8.54 -9.90 12.24
CA GLN A 264 7.66 -8.78 11.92
C GLN A 264 6.78 -9.05 10.71
N THR A 265 7.31 -9.78 9.73
CA THR A 265 6.63 -10.03 8.46
C THR A 265 6.78 -11.48 8.00
N GLN A 266 5.86 -11.91 7.15
CA GLN A 266 5.99 -13.10 6.34
C GLN A 266 6.06 -12.76 4.86
N ILE A 267 6.56 -13.68 4.04
CA ILE A 267 6.52 -13.56 2.59
C ILE A 267 5.25 -14.21 2.08
N ILE A 268 4.47 -13.44 1.28
CA ILE A 268 3.29 -13.92 0.61
C ILE A 268 3.59 -14.02 -0.89
N ASN A 269 3.77 -15.26 -1.39
CA ASN A 269 4.07 -15.52 -2.79
C ASN A 269 3.30 -16.72 -3.35
N HIS A 270 2.27 -17.20 -2.67
CA HIS A 270 1.40 -18.26 -3.16
C HIS A 270 0.61 -17.78 -4.38
N TRP A 271 0.41 -18.63 -5.38
CA TRP A 271 -0.25 -18.30 -6.65
C TRP A 271 -1.64 -17.66 -6.49
N PHE A 272 -2.39 -18.05 -5.46
CA PHE A 272 -3.70 -17.47 -5.13
C PHE A 272 -3.66 -15.95 -4.92
N PHE A 273 -2.54 -15.42 -4.40
CA PHE A 273 -2.37 -13.98 -4.18
C PHE A 273 -1.84 -13.23 -5.40
N MET A 274 -1.52 -13.93 -6.50
CA MET A 274 -0.95 -13.31 -7.71
C MET A 274 -1.80 -12.15 -8.26
N PRO A 275 -3.14 -12.26 -8.40
CA PRO A 275 -3.96 -11.14 -8.89
C PRO A 275 -3.85 -9.89 -8.00
N PHE A 276 -3.77 -10.05 -6.69
CA PHE A 276 -3.58 -8.94 -5.76
C PHE A 276 -2.16 -8.34 -5.89
N GLN A 277 -1.15 -9.18 -6.10
CA GLN A 277 0.24 -8.77 -6.25
C GLN A 277 0.46 -7.89 -7.48
N TRP A 278 -0.29 -8.06 -8.56
CA TRP A 278 -0.20 -7.18 -9.72
C TRP A 278 -0.53 -5.73 -9.38
N PHE A 279 -1.55 -5.51 -8.54
CA PHE A 279 -1.99 -4.16 -8.15
C PHE A 279 -1.26 -3.58 -6.93
N CYS A 280 -0.28 -4.29 -6.38
CA CYS A 280 0.63 -3.77 -5.36
C CYS A 280 2.11 -4.07 -5.69
N PHE A 281 2.41 -4.25 -6.96
CA PHE A 281 3.76 -4.40 -7.52
C PHE A 281 4.60 -5.44 -6.79
N ASN A 282 4.04 -6.66 -6.60
CA ASN A 282 4.69 -7.80 -5.93
C ASN A 282 5.14 -7.51 -4.48
N PHE A 283 4.41 -6.61 -3.80
CA PHE A 283 4.73 -6.14 -2.45
C PHE A 283 4.89 -7.29 -1.45
N GLY A 284 4.00 -8.29 -1.48
CA GLY A 284 4.05 -9.43 -0.57
C GLY A 284 5.32 -10.28 -0.66
N SER A 285 6.01 -10.27 -1.81
CA SER A 285 7.26 -11.01 -2.01
C SER A 285 8.52 -10.20 -1.69
N THR A 286 8.42 -8.86 -1.70
CA THR A 286 9.59 -7.97 -1.64
C THR A 286 9.65 -7.12 -0.38
N HIS A 287 8.52 -6.87 0.28
CA HIS A 287 8.48 -5.96 1.43
C HIS A 287 9.19 -6.50 2.66
N THR A 288 9.21 -7.81 2.88
CA THR A 288 10.02 -8.42 3.94
C THR A 288 11.51 -8.08 3.79
N ILE A 289 12.03 -8.06 2.54
CA ILE A 289 13.41 -7.66 2.25
C ILE A 289 13.64 -6.21 2.70
N HIS A 290 12.65 -5.34 2.47
CA HIS A 290 12.69 -3.96 2.90
C HIS A 290 12.81 -3.79 4.43
N HIS A 291 12.16 -4.63 5.24
CA HIS A 291 12.31 -4.60 6.70
C HIS A 291 13.74 -4.88 7.14
N PHE A 292 14.48 -5.74 6.42
CA PHE A 292 15.90 -5.97 6.68
C PHE A 292 16.79 -4.85 6.14
N MET A 293 16.42 -4.23 5.03
CA MET A 293 17.23 -3.22 4.35
C MET A 293 16.37 -2.08 3.78
N PRO A 294 15.87 -1.17 4.64
CA PRO A 294 14.92 -0.13 4.25
C PRO A 294 15.49 0.92 3.29
N ASN A 295 16.82 1.02 3.21
CA ASN A 295 17.51 1.98 2.34
C ASN A 295 17.84 1.42 0.94
N GLN A 296 17.07 0.45 0.46
CA GLN A 296 17.25 -0.14 -0.86
C GLN A 296 16.06 0.24 -1.77
N PRO A 297 16.30 0.75 -3.00
CA PRO A 297 15.23 1.05 -3.94
C PRO A 297 14.41 -0.17 -4.31
N PHE A 298 13.10 0.03 -4.52
CA PHE A 298 12.17 -1.06 -4.76
C PHE A 298 12.53 -1.91 -6.00
N TYR A 299 13.01 -1.29 -7.07
CA TYR A 299 13.39 -2.03 -8.29
C TYR A 299 14.57 -2.98 -8.06
N ILE A 300 15.50 -2.64 -7.16
CA ILE A 300 16.58 -3.54 -6.74
C ILE A 300 15.99 -4.72 -5.98
N ARG A 301 15.09 -4.46 -5.01
CA ARG A 301 14.40 -5.52 -4.25
C ARG A 301 13.66 -6.48 -5.17
N GLN A 302 12.98 -5.96 -6.21
CA GLN A 302 12.29 -6.80 -7.20
C GLN A 302 13.25 -7.76 -7.90
N ILE A 303 14.39 -7.27 -8.38
CA ILE A 303 15.36 -8.07 -9.15
C ILE A 303 15.98 -9.17 -8.28
N ILE A 304 16.40 -8.85 -7.05
CA ILE A 304 17.11 -9.81 -6.18
C ILE A 304 16.16 -10.68 -5.36
N SER A 305 14.85 -10.43 -5.37
CA SER A 305 13.89 -11.07 -4.46
C SER A 305 13.91 -12.58 -4.52
N LYS A 306 14.07 -13.17 -5.71
CA LYS A 306 14.06 -14.63 -5.89
C LYS A 306 15.20 -15.30 -5.08
N GLN A 307 16.42 -14.77 -5.18
CA GLN A 307 17.60 -15.29 -4.48
C GLN A 307 17.52 -15.02 -2.99
N VAL A 308 17.12 -13.80 -2.60
CA VAL A 308 17.00 -13.41 -1.20
C VAL A 308 15.92 -14.22 -0.49
N ASN A 309 14.79 -14.45 -1.13
CA ASN A 309 13.68 -15.23 -0.55
C ASN A 309 14.07 -16.69 -0.25
N VAL A 310 14.94 -17.29 -1.04
CA VAL A 310 15.50 -18.62 -0.74
C VAL A 310 16.29 -18.58 0.57
N LEU A 311 17.16 -17.58 0.76
CA LEU A 311 17.89 -17.41 2.01
C LEU A 311 16.96 -17.16 3.19
N LEU A 312 15.99 -16.24 3.04
CA LEU A 312 15.03 -15.90 4.10
C LEU A 312 14.26 -17.14 4.58
N LYS A 313 13.85 -18.01 3.65
CA LYS A 313 13.19 -19.28 3.98
C LYS A 313 14.11 -20.20 4.81
N ASN A 314 15.37 -20.34 4.40
CA ASN A 314 16.36 -21.16 5.09
C ASN A 314 16.73 -20.59 6.48
N LYS A 315 16.54 -19.29 6.69
CA LYS A 315 16.79 -18.59 7.96
C LYS A 315 15.55 -18.49 8.86
N GLY A 316 14.45 -19.19 8.52
CA GLY A 316 13.26 -19.30 9.36
C GLY A 316 12.24 -18.18 9.22
N VAL A 317 12.39 -17.26 8.24
CA VAL A 317 11.31 -16.32 7.89
C VAL A 317 10.14 -17.10 7.33
N ARG A 318 8.94 -16.78 7.76
CA ARG A 318 7.73 -17.52 7.37
C ARG A 318 7.27 -17.16 5.96
N PHE A 319 6.65 -18.15 5.32
CA PHE A 319 6.09 -18.04 3.97
C PHE A 319 4.66 -18.56 3.97
N ASN A 320 3.75 -17.73 3.43
CA ASN A 320 2.36 -18.11 3.21
C ASN A 320 1.67 -18.70 4.46
N ASP A 321 1.93 -18.09 5.62
CA ASP A 321 1.31 -18.49 6.89
C ASP A 321 -0.16 -18.05 6.93
N LEU A 322 -1.02 -18.79 6.21
CA LEU A 322 -2.44 -18.51 6.09
C LEU A 322 -3.15 -18.61 7.43
N SER A 323 -2.63 -19.44 8.34
CA SER A 323 -3.22 -19.61 9.66
C SER A 323 -3.15 -18.33 10.49
N SER A 324 -2.08 -17.56 10.36
CA SER A 324 -1.93 -16.27 11.06
C SER A 324 -2.94 -15.25 10.54
N ILE A 325 -3.20 -15.22 9.22
CA ILE A 325 -4.16 -14.31 8.60
C ILE A 325 -5.57 -14.52 9.21
N LEU A 326 -5.97 -15.76 9.40
CA LEU A 326 -7.25 -16.12 10.02
C LEU A 326 -7.29 -15.81 11.52
N ASN A 327 -6.13 -15.72 12.19
CA ASN A 327 -6.00 -15.46 13.63
C ASN A 327 -5.54 -14.02 13.94
N ALA A 328 -6.05 -13.03 13.21
CA ALA A 328 -5.74 -11.61 13.38
C ALA A 328 -4.23 -11.31 13.29
N ASN A 329 -3.51 -12.05 12.45
CA ASN A 329 -2.07 -11.91 12.16
C ASN A 329 -1.15 -12.05 13.39
N ARG A 330 -1.54 -12.79 14.41
CA ARG A 330 -0.64 -13.03 15.55
C ARG A 330 0.48 -13.98 15.19
N TYR A 331 1.69 -13.56 15.47
CA TYR A 331 2.84 -14.45 15.44
C TYR A 331 2.72 -15.45 16.59
N LYS A 332 2.70 -16.74 16.27
CA LYS A 332 2.76 -17.82 17.26
C LYS A 332 4.06 -18.59 16.99
N GLU A 333 4.92 -18.68 17.96
CA GLU A 333 6.05 -19.61 17.86
C GLU A 333 5.51 -21.01 17.59
N ASN A 334 6.03 -21.67 16.55
CA ASN A 334 5.77 -23.08 16.38
C ASN A 334 6.35 -23.78 17.61
N LYS A 335 5.51 -24.29 18.50
CA LYS A 335 5.96 -25.26 19.48
C LYS A 335 6.54 -26.40 18.65
N LEU A 336 7.87 -26.49 18.64
CA LEU A 336 8.54 -27.70 18.17
C LEU A 336 7.88 -28.84 18.95
N SER A 337 7.15 -29.70 18.24
CA SER A 337 6.72 -30.98 18.79
C SER A 337 8.00 -31.72 19.11
N ASN A 338 8.36 -31.71 20.40
CA ASN A 338 9.36 -32.60 20.96
C ASN A 338 8.90 -34.04 20.78
#